data_a30b819888e7bff7fcc311341affe3e3
#
_entry.id   a30b819888e7bff7fcc311341affe3e3
#
_cell.length_a   1.000
_cell.length_b   1.000
_cell.length_c   1.000
_cell.angle_alpha   90.00
_cell.angle_beta   90.00
_cell.angle_gamma   90.00
#
_symmetry.space_group_name_H-M   'P 1'
#
loop_
_entity.id
_entity.type
_entity.pdbx_description
1 polymer ?
#
loop_
_entity_poly.entity_id
_entity_poly.type
_entity_poly.pdbx_seq_one_letter_code
_entity_poly.pdbx_strand_id
1 'polypeptide(L)'
;EELLQALAGTEGASLVRFDSGVVYSPRHFRRSLAVVLSGQLQVTKGALAVSVLGPGDLFGAAALYSDEPEFASTVTAKGPSRCLMLEQPLVDRLLAEHSQIRENYLRYLTGRIRFLSGRLQALAQPGVEGKLARYLLAGGDSSCSATELCQRLGVSRASLYRAFAALEDSGLIVRKGKTITVIDPAGLETVL
;
A
#
# COMPACT_ATOMS: atom_id res chain seq x y z
N GLU A 1 -5.44 24.57 15.56
CA GLU A 1 -4.10 25.18 15.78
C GLU A 1 -3.82 25.37 17.28
N GLU A 2 -4.77 25.94 18.04
CA GLU A 2 -4.62 26.19 19.50
C GLU A 2 -4.34 24.90 20.29
N LEU A 3 -5.05 23.79 20.00
CA LEU A 3 -4.81 22.51 20.66
C LEU A 3 -3.39 21.95 20.39
N LEU A 4 -2.89 22.13 19.18
CA LEU A 4 -1.55 21.68 18.80
C LEU A 4 -0.45 22.54 19.47
N GLN A 5 -0.70 23.83 19.64
CA GLN A 5 0.19 24.74 20.38
C GLN A 5 0.20 24.42 21.89
N ALA A 6 -0.98 24.14 22.45
CA ALA A 6 -1.09 23.73 23.86
C ALA A 6 -0.38 22.39 24.12
N LEU A 7 -0.48 21.43 23.18
CA LEU A 7 0.21 20.15 23.29
C LEU A 7 1.73 20.29 23.14
N ALA A 8 2.24 21.23 22.33
CA ALA A 8 3.68 21.42 22.14
C ALA A 8 4.45 21.83 23.40
N GLY A 9 3.76 22.31 24.43
CA GLY A 9 4.32 22.61 25.76
C GLY A 9 4.11 21.54 26.83
N THR A 10 3.47 20.41 26.44
CA THR A 10 3.14 19.33 27.38
C THR A 10 4.28 18.31 27.43
N GLU A 11 4.52 17.74 28.61
CA GLU A 11 5.49 16.66 28.80
C GLU A 11 5.12 15.46 27.89
N GLY A 12 6.12 14.97 27.15
CA GLY A 12 5.92 13.90 26.13
C GLY A 12 5.51 14.42 24.76
N ALA A 13 5.41 15.73 24.55
CA ALA A 13 5.21 16.34 23.24
C ALA A 13 6.42 17.19 22.84
N SER A 14 6.83 17.12 21.57
CA SER A 14 7.90 17.93 21.02
C SER A 14 7.61 18.39 19.60
N LEU A 15 7.92 19.66 19.31
CA LEU A 15 7.84 20.22 17.96
C LEU A 15 9.20 20.06 17.28
N VAL A 16 9.23 19.29 16.19
CA VAL A 16 10.47 19.01 15.45
C VAL A 16 10.38 19.59 14.05
N ARG A 17 11.49 20.20 13.61
CA ARG A 17 11.67 20.71 12.24
C ARG A 17 12.67 19.83 11.51
N PHE A 18 12.40 19.61 10.25
CA PHE A 18 13.25 18.87 9.33
C PHE A 18 13.44 19.71 8.07
N ASP A 19 14.66 19.89 7.61
CA ASP A 19 14.91 20.59 6.34
C ASP A 19 14.75 19.62 5.17
N SER A 20 15.38 18.44 5.26
CA SER A 20 15.25 17.33 4.32
C SER A 20 15.86 16.06 4.92
N GLY A 21 15.63 14.91 4.29
CA GLY A 21 16.24 13.64 4.67
C GLY A 21 15.37 12.75 5.56
N VAL A 22 15.98 11.71 6.12
CA VAL A 22 15.27 10.70 6.90
C VAL A 22 14.82 11.25 8.25
N VAL A 23 13.52 11.27 8.45
CA VAL A 23 12.86 11.72 9.69
C VAL A 23 12.68 10.55 10.66
N TYR A 24 12.39 9.36 10.12
CA TYR A 24 12.12 8.14 10.85
C TYR A 24 12.52 6.92 10.02
N SER A 25 13.19 5.95 10.63
CA SER A 25 13.58 4.71 9.95
C SER A 25 13.45 3.51 10.89
N PRO A 26 13.41 2.27 10.35
CA PRO A 26 13.41 1.06 11.17
C PRO A 26 14.60 0.93 12.12
N ARG A 27 15.75 1.54 11.79
CA ARG A 27 16.95 1.59 12.64
C ARG A 27 16.81 2.53 13.84
N HIS A 28 15.87 3.46 13.78
CA HIS A 28 15.59 4.46 14.80
C HIS A 28 14.16 4.28 15.29
N PHE A 29 13.86 3.10 15.81
CA PHE A 29 12.55 2.81 16.38
C PHE A 29 12.29 3.71 17.59
N ARG A 30 11.21 4.46 17.53
CA ARG A 30 10.73 5.29 18.62
C ARG A 30 9.24 5.05 18.79
N ARG A 31 8.81 4.74 20.00
CA ARG A 31 7.39 4.60 20.36
C ARG A 31 6.75 5.99 20.46
N SER A 32 6.58 6.63 19.31
CA SER A 32 5.95 7.95 19.23
C SER A 32 5.03 8.04 18.02
N LEU A 33 3.94 8.77 18.19
CA LEU A 33 3.04 9.18 17.12
C LEU A 33 3.46 10.57 16.64
N ALA A 34 3.52 10.78 15.36
CA ALA A 34 3.83 12.07 14.78
C ALA A 34 2.66 12.62 13.97
N VAL A 35 2.39 13.91 14.12
CA VAL A 35 1.43 14.67 13.34
C VAL A 35 2.19 15.62 12.41
N VAL A 36 1.95 15.57 11.12
CA VAL A 36 2.52 16.52 10.16
C VAL A 36 1.81 17.86 10.29
N LEU A 37 2.53 18.92 10.60
CA LEU A 37 1.98 20.27 10.73
C LEU A 37 2.16 21.08 9.43
N SER A 38 3.29 20.89 8.75
CA SER A 38 3.58 21.52 7.46
C SER A 38 4.63 20.72 6.71
N GLY A 39 4.70 20.94 5.38
CA GLY A 39 5.62 20.24 4.48
C GLY A 39 5.06 18.94 3.92
N GLN A 40 5.92 18.14 3.30
CA GLN A 40 5.59 16.83 2.72
C GLN A 40 6.60 15.77 3.13
N LEU A 41 6.10 14.62 3.56
CA LEU A 41 6.90 13.48 3.95
C LEU A 41 6.55 12.28 3.06
N GLN A 42 7.57 11.59 2.57
CA GLN A 42 7.41 10.35 1.82
C GLN A 42 7.61 9.14 2.73
N VAL A 43 6.67 8.20 2.67
CA VAL A 43 6.78 6.92 3.36
C VAL A 43 7.23 5.86 2.38
N THR A 44 8.31 5.13 2.73
CA THR A 44 8.83 4.02 1.94
C THR A 44 9.00 2.76 2.80
N LYS A 45 8.89 1.59 2.19
CA LYS A 45 9.25 0.29 2.78
C LYS A 45 10.18 -0.43 1.82
N GLY A 46 11.47 -0.47 2.14
CA GLY A 46 12.50 -0.82 1.17
C GLY A 46 12.46 0.16 -0.02
N ALA A 47 12.45 -0.38 -1.24
CA ALA A 47 12.34 0.40 -2.48
C ALA A 47 10.90 0.85 -2.81
N LEU A 48 9.88 0.36 -2.09
CA LEU A 48 8.48 0.64 -2.38
C LEU A 48 8.04 1.97 -1.77
N ALA A 49 7.58 2.90 -2.59
CA ALA A 49 6.88 4.10 -2.13
C ALA A 49 5.45 3.70 -1.68
N VAL A 50 5.16 3.90 -0.39
CA VAL A 50 3.88 3.52 0.22
C VAL A 50 2.87 4.65 0.15
N SER A 51 3.26 5.85 0.58
CA SER A 51 2.38 7.03 0.59
C SER A 51 3.19 8.33 0.72
N VAL A 52 2.52 9.45 0.42
CA VAL A 52 2.99 10.79 0.74
C VAL A 52 2.09 11.33 1.84
N LEU A 53 2.68 11.95 2.86
CA LEU A 53 1.98 12.55 3.99
C LEU A 53 2.07 14.08 3.89
N GLY A 54 0.95 14.74 4.12
CA GLY A 54 0.83 16.18 4.20
C GLY A 54 0.31 16.66 5.55
N PRO A 55 0.02 17.97 5.71
CA PRO A 55 -0.50 18.52 6.95
C PRO A 55 -1.79 17.81 7.41
N GLY A 56 -1.84 17.42 8.69
CA GLY A 56 -2.93 16.64 9.29
C GLY A 56 -2.75 15.13 9.24
N ASP A 57 -1.81 14.62 8.43
CA ASP A 57 -1.52 13.19 8.40
C ASP A 57 -0.67 12.74 9.59
N LEU A 58 -0.76 11.44 9.90
CA LEU A 58 -0.04 10.80 11.00
C LEU A 58 0.98 9.79 10.49
N PHE A 59 2.10 9.65 11.20
CA PHE A 59 3.01 8.51 11.05
C PHE A 59 3.47 7.98 12.41
N GLY A 60 4.07 6.79 12.42
CA GLY A 60 4.47 6.12 13.65
C GLY A 60 3.36 5.31 14.33
N ALA A 61 2.10 5.42 13.90
CA ALA A 61 0.97 4.73 14.52
C ALA A 61 1.15 3.20 14.57
N ALA A 62 1.73 2.59 13.54
CA ALA A 62 1.99 1.15 13.50
C ALA A 62 3.09 0.72 14.50
N ALA A 63 4.05 1.60 14.76
CA ALA A 63 5.18 1.33 15.66
C ALA A 63 4.89 1.73 17.12
N LEU A 64 3.83 2.49 17.35
CA LEU A 64 3.51 3.03 18.68
C LEU A 64 3.30 1.92 19.72
N TYR A 65 2.61 0.84 19.32
CA TYR A 65 2.29 -0.32 20.15
C TYR A 65 2.93 -1.61 19.66
N SER A 66 3.87 -1.54 18.70
CA SER A 66 4.59 -2.72 18.23
C SER A 66 5.84 -2.96 19.07
N ASP A 67 6.11 -4.22 19.37
CA ASP A 67 7.35 -4.67 19.98
C ASP A 67 8.45 -4.97 18.95
N GLU A 68 8.11 -4.93 17.64
CA GLU A 68 9.02 -5.19 16.53
C GLU A 68 9.54 -3.87 15.93
N PRO A 69 10.80 -3.48 16.17
CA PRO A 69 11.36 -2.24 15.64
C PRO A 69 11.47 -2.22 14.10
N GLU A 70 11.59 -3.39 13.46
CA GLU A 70 11.71 -3.51 12.00
C GLU A 70 10.38 -3.35 11.25
N PHE A 71 9.27 -3.30 11.95
CA PHE A 71 7.95 -3.14 11.33
C PHE A 71 7.77 -1.75 10.70
N ALA A 72 8.49 -0.77 11.19
CA ALA A 72 8.34 0.61 10.78
C ALA A 72 8.84 0.86 9.34
N SER A 73 8.08 1.66 8.61
CA SER A 73 8.50 2.21 7.32
C SER A 73 9.51 3.35 7.52
N THR A 74 10.33 3.63 6.52
CA THR A 74 11.15 4.84 6.50
C THR A 74 10.29 6.04 6.10
N VAL A 75 10.41 7.14 6.83
CA VAL A 75 9.77 8.42 6.52
C VAL A 75 10.85 9.44 6.20
N THR A 76 10.73 10.10 5.04
CA THR A 76 11.72 11.05 4.53
C THR A 76 11.04 12.39 4.26
N ALA A 77 11.59 13.48 4.78
CA ALA A 77 11.15 14.82 4.43
C ALA A 77 11.63 15.20 3.03
N LYS A 78 10.75 15.71 2.19
CA LYS A 78 11.06 16.16 0.83
C LYS A 78 11.53 17.61 0.77
N GLY A 79 11.46 18.32 1.87
CA GLY A 79 11.86 19.71 2.06
C GLY A 79 11.49 20.16 3.46
N PRO A 80 11.54 21.46 3.74
CA PRO A 80 11.23 21.98 5.06
C PRO A 80 9.87 21.50 5.57
N SER A 81 9.88 20.82 6.69
CA SER A 81 8.70 20.17 7.27
C SER A 81 8.67 20.34 8.78
N ARG A 82 7.48 20.40 9.37
CA ARG A 82 7.30 20.50 10.83
C ARG A 82 6.37 19.38 11.26
N CYS A 83 6.75 18.69 12.33
CA CYS A 83 5.96 17.63 12.93
C CYS A 83 5.83 17.85 14.44
N LEU A 84 4.66 17.51 14.99
CA LEU A 84 4.45 17.34 16.41
C LEU A 84 4.66 15.86 16.74
N MET A 85 5.66 15.58 17.56
CA MET A 85 5.94 14.22 18.05
C MET A 85 5.28 14.05 19.42
N LEU A 86 4.57 12.95 19.60
CA LEU A 86 3.85 12.60 20.83
C LEU A 86 4.35 11.24 21.30
N GLU A 87 4.92 11.20 22.50
CA GLU A 87 5.37 9.95 23.12
C GLU A 87 4.18 9.07 23.53
N GLN A 88 4.38 7.76 23.52
CA GLN A 88 3.32 6.79 23.83
C GLN A 88 2.55 7.09 25.11
N PRO A 89 3.19 7.42 26.28
CA PRO A 89 2.43 7.70 27.51
C PRO A 89 1.48 8.91 27.38
N LEU A 90 1.86 9.92 26.60
CA LEU A 90 0.99 11.06 26.33
C LEU A 90 -0.16 10.66 25.41
N VAL A 91 0.11 9.87 24.37
CA VAL A 91 -0.94 9.35 23.46
C VAL A 91 -1.95 8.52 24.25
N ASP A 92 -1.49 7.63 25.14
CA ASP A 92 -2.35 6.80 26.00
C ASP A 92 -3.28 7.66 26.87
N ARG A 93 -2.76 8.72 27.49
CA ARG A 93 -3.59 9.68 28.27
C ARG A 93 -4.61 10.38 27.38
N LEU A 94 -4.20 10.92 26.23
CA LEU A 94 -5.10 11.60 25.30
C LEU A 94 -6.23 10.69 24.80
N LEU A 95 -5.92 9.42 24.50
CA LEU A 95 -6.91 8.44 24.08
C LEU A 95 -7.85 8.01 25.21
N ALA A 96 -7.37 8.01 26.47
CA ALA A 96 -8.20 7.68 27.63
C ALA A 96 -9.13 8.85 28.01
N GLU A 97 -8.62 10.05 28.04
CA GLU A 97 -9.32 11.23 28.56
C GLU A 97 -10.24 11.90 27.56
N HIS A 98 -9.96 11.78 26.24
CA HIS A 98 -10.68 12.48 25.19
C HIS A 98 -11.34 11.52 24.19
N SER A 99 -12.64 11.28 24.33
CA SER A 99 -13.42 10.39 23.45
C SER A 99 -13.29 10.78 21.97
N GLN A 100 -13.33 12.06 21.64
CA GLN A 100 -13.22 12.56 20.28
C GLN A 100 -11.85 12.25 19.65
N ILE A 101 -10.75 12.37 20.42
CA ILE A 101 -9.40 12.02 19.95
C ILE A 101 -9.34 10.51 19.69
N ARG A 102 -9.86 9.71 20.59
CA ARG A 102 -9.93 8.25 20.46
C ARG A 102 -10.73 7.84 19.22
N GLU A 103 -11.91 8.42 19.00
CA GLU A 103 -12.71 8.12 17.82
C GLU A 103 -11.99 8.49 16.52
N ASN A 104 -11.37 9.68 16.47
CA ASN A 104 -10.63 10.14 15.30
C ASN A 104 -9.41 9.23 15.02
N TYR A 105 -8.72 8.80 16.07
CA TYR A 105 -7.60 7.87 15.93
C TYR A 105 -8.05 6.49 15.41
N LEU A 106 -9.12 5.93 15.94
CA LEU A 106 -9.70 4.67 15.45
C LEU A 106 -10.16 4.80 13.99
N ARG A 107 -10.80 5.93 13.64
CA ARG A 107 -11.21 6.22 12.25
C ARG A 107 -10.01 6.33 11.32
N TYR A 108 -8.94 6.98 11.76
CA TYR A 108 -7.68 7.03 11.02
C TYR A 108 -7.10 5.63 10.79
N LEU A 109 -7.00 4.79 11.84
CA LEU A 109 -6.48 3.41 11.70
C LEU A 109 -7.34 2.57 10.75
N THR A 110 -8.66 2.67 10.86
CA THR A 110 -9.60 2.00 9.94
C THR A 110 -9.39 2.45 8.49
N GLY A 111 -9.19 3.75 8.27
CA GLY A 111 -8.86 4.31 6.96
C GLY A 111 -7.55 3.75 6.40
N ARG A 112 -6.52 3.61 7.24
CA ARG A 112 -5.23 3.00 6.85
C ARG A 112 -5.36 1.53 6.50
N ILE A 113 -6.13 0.76 7.26
CA ILE A 113 -6.41 -0.65 6.96
C ILE A 113 -7.11 -0.78 5.61
N ARG A 114 -8.15 0.02 5.35
CA ARG A 114 -8.86 0.02 4.06
C ARG A 114 -7.93 0.38 2.89
N PHE A 115 -7.11 1.41 3.07
CA PHE A 115 -6.14 1.82 2.05
C PHE A 115 -5.15 0.70 1.72
N LEU A 116 -4.55 0.07 2.74
CA LEU A 116 -3.60 -1.03 2.55
C LEU A 116 -4.27 -2.27 1.95
N SER A 117 -5.48 -2.62 2.40
CA SER A 117 -6.25 -3.73 1.83
C SER A 117 -6.57 -3.49 0.35
N GLY A 118 -6.95 -2.27 -0.03
CA GLY A 118 -7.18 -1.90 -1.43
C GLY A 118 -5.92 -2.03 -2.28
N ARG A 119 -4.74 -1.64 -1.74
CA ARG A 119 -3.46 -1.83 -2.44
C ARG A 119 -3.08 -3.30 -2.59
N LEU A 120 -3.31 -4.11 -1.56
CA LEU A 120 -3.10 -5.57 -1.64
C LEU A 120 -4.00 -6.20 -2.71
N GLN A 121 -5.28 -5.82 -2.75
CA GLN A 121 -6.19 -6.30 -3.81
C GLN A 121 -5.74 -5.88 -5.21
N ALA A 122 -5.23 -4.64 -5.36
CA ALA A 122 -4.71 -4.17 -6.64
C ALA A 122 -3.45 -4.92 -7.08
N LEU A 123 -2.59 -5.33 -6.14
CA LEU A 123 -1.41 -6.16 -6.40
C LEU A 123 -1.77 -7.63 -6.63
N ALA A 124 -2.82 -8.12 -5.97
CA ALA A 124 -3.32 -9.48 -6.10
C ALA A 124 -4.27 -9.66 -7.31
N GLN A 125 -4.60 -8.60 -8.05
CA GLN A 125 -5.35 -8.78 -9.30
C GLN A 125 -4.46 -9.53 -10.29
N PRO A 126 -4.95 -10.64 -10.83
CA PRO A 126 -4.19 -11.40 -11.80
C PRO A 126 -3.83 -10.49 -12.98
N GLY A 127 -2.58 -10.55 -13.41
CA GLY A 127 -2.12 -9.93 -14.64
C GLY A 127 -2.98 -10.36 -15.83
N VAL A 128 -2.62 -9.94 -17.02
CA VAL A 128 -3.34 -10.36 -18.23
C VAL A 128 -3.25 -11.87 -18.40
N GLU A 129 -2.12 -12.45 -18.00
CA GLU A 129 -1.88 -13.91 -17.97
C GLU A 129 -2.89 -14.61 -17.06
N GLY A 130 -3.09 -14.13 -15.83
CA GLY A 130 -4.05 -14.72 -14.89
C GLY A 130 -5.50 -14.54 -15.32
N LYS A 131 -5.86 -13.38 -15.93
CA LYS A 131 -7.19 -13.20 -16.52
C LYS A 131 -7.47 -14.16 -17.66
N LEU A 132 -6.47 -14.38 -18.52
CA LEU A 132 -6.55 -15.32 -19.63
C LEU A 132 -6.62 -16.76 -19.11
N ALA A 133 -5.77 -17.12 -18.13
CA ALA A 133 -5.79 -18.43 -17.49
C ALA A 133 -7.17 -18.75 -16.90
N ARG A 134 -7.73 -17.82 -16.12
CA ARG A 134 -9.07 -17.96 -15.54
C ARG A 134 -10.16 -18.14 -16.59
N TYR A 135 -10.08 -17.37 -17.68
CA TYR A 135 -11.04 -17.48 -18.78
C TYR A 135 -11.00 -18.87 -19.44
N LEU A 136 -9.79 -19.40 -19.71
CA LEU A 136 -9.60 -20.70 -20.33
C LEU A 136 -10.03 -21.86 -19.41
N LEU A 137 -9.66 -21.80 -18.13
CA LEU A 137 -10.03 -22.81 -17.12
C LEU A 137 -11.54 -22.83 -16.85
N ALA A 138 -12.22 -21.68 -16.95
CA ALA A 138 -13.68 -21.60 -16.83
C ALA A 138 -14.44 -22.13 -18.06
N GLY A 139 -13.76 -22.74 -19.05
CA GLY A 139 -14.37 -23.22 -20.26
C GLY A 139 -14.74 -22.13 -21.25
N GLY A 140 -14.05 -20.99 -21.20
CA GLY A 140 -14.20 -19.93 -22.18
C GLY A 140 -13.93 -20.39 -23.62
N ASP A 141 -14.56 -19.74 -24.60
CA ASP A 141 -14.40 -20.09 -26.01
C ASP A 141 -12.94 -19.94 -26.45
N SER A 142 -12.28 -21.08 -26.67
CA SER A 142 -10.87 -21.16 -27.04
C SER A 142 -10.63 -20.86 -28.53
N SER A 143 -11.67 -20.60 -29.30
CA SER A 143 -11.60 -20.30 -30.75
C SER A 143 -11.97 -18.85 -31.10
N CYS A 144 -12.17 -18.00 -30.10
CA CYS A 144 -12.53 -16.61 -30.32
C CYS A 144 -11.34 -15.76 -30.83
N SER A 145 -11.67 -14.67 -31.53
CA SER A 145 -10.66 -13.77 -32.05
C SER A 145 -9.95 -13.00 -30.91
N ALA A 146 -8.68 -12.56 -31.15
CA ALA A 146 -7.96 -11.72 -30.19
C ALA A 146 -8.71 -10.42 -29.85
N THR A 147 -9.49 -9.88 -30.77
CA THR A 147 -10.31 -8.67 -30.54
C THR A 147 -11.43 -8.96 -29.53
N GLU A 148 -12.12 -10.08 -29.65
CA GLU A 148 -13.15 -10.50 -28.72
C GLU A 148 -12.57 -10.82 -27.34
N LEU A 149 -11.44 -11.51 -27.28
CA LEU A 149 -10.72 -11.74 -26.03
C LEU A 149 -10.32 -10.44 -25.33
N CYS A 150 -9.79 -9.46 -26.07
CA CYS A 150 -9.49 -8.14 -25.51
C CYS A 150 -10.72 -7.48 -24.87
N GLN A 151 -11.86 -7.54 -25.54
CA GLN A 151 -13.11 -6.98 -25.01
C GLN A 151 -13.59 -7.71 -23.76
N ARG A 152 -13.59 -9.07 -23.80
CA ARG A 152 -14.05 -9.91 -22.67
C ARG A 152 -13.16 -9.78 -21.44
N LEU A 153 -11.84 -9.71 -21.64
CA LEU A 153 -10.86 -9.60 -20.54
C LEU A 153 -10.59 -8.16 -20.09
N GLY A 154 -11.06 -7.17 -20.83
CA GLY A 154 -10.80 -5.75 -20.53
C GLY A 154 -9.32 -5.37 -20.64
N VAL A 155 -8.62 -5.88 -21.68
CA VAL A 155 -7.17 -5.70 -21.85
C VAL A 155 -6.81 -5.16 -23.24
N SER A 156 -5.65 -4.53 -23.36
CA SER A 156 -5.14 -4.08 -24.66
C SER A 156 -4.65 -5.27 -25.50
N ARG A 157 -4.67 -5.10 -26.81
CA ARG A 157 -4.18 -6.11 -27.75
C ARG A 157 -2.70 -6.45 -27.51
N ALA A 158 -1.87 -5.43 -27.28
CA ALA A 158 -0.44 -5.62 -26.98
C ALA A 158 -0.22 -6.42 -25.69
N SER A 159 -1.01 -6.16 -24.65
CA SER A 159 -0.93 -6.90 -23.39
C SER A 159 -1.42 -8.35 -23.55
N LEU A 160 -2.47 -8.58 -24.33
CA LEU A 160 -2.95 -9.93 -24.60
C LEU A 160 -1.90 -10.76 -25.35
N TYR A 161 -1.24 -10.20 -26.37
CA TYR A 161 -0.20 -10.93 -27.11
C TYR A 161 1.03 -11.23 -26.25
N ARG A 162 1.41 -10.33 -25.31
CA ARG A 162 2.46 -10.63 -24.33
C ARG A 162 2.07 -11.78 -23.40
N ALA A 163 0.82 -11.80 -22.95
CA ALA A 163 0.30 -12.89 -22.12
C ALA A 163 0.29 -14.23 -22.88
N PHE A 164 -0.09 -14.23 -24.15
CA PHE A 164 0.02 -15.42 -24.98
C PHE A 164 1.46 -15.95 -25.04
N ALA A 165 2.42 -15.08 -25.36
CA ALA A 165 3.82 -15.47 -25.44
C ALA A 165 4.33 -16.04 -24.11
N ALA A 166 4.04 -15.41 -23.00
CA ALA A 166 4.46 -15.87 -21.67
C ALA A 166 3.89 -17.25 -21.32
N LEU A 167 2.60 -17.51 -21.60
CA LEU A 167 1.97 -18.79 -21.33
C LEU A 167 2.40 -19.89 -22.33
N GLU A 168 2.69 -19.55 -23.60
CA GLU A 168 3.26 -20.45 -24.59
C GLU A 168 4.70 -20.84 -24.23
N ASP A 169 5.55 -19.87 -23.85
CA ASP A 169 6.94 -20.09 -23.43
C ASP A 169 7.02 -20.96 -22.16
N SER A 170 6.03 -20.85 -21.28
CA SER A 170 5.90 -21.69 -20.07
C SER A 170 5.29 -23.06 -20.37
N GLY A 171 4.92 -23.38 -21.61
CA GLY A 171 4.31 -24.65 -22.02
C GLY A 171 2.88 -24.88 -21.49
N LEU A 172 2.22 -23.86 -20.98
CA LEU A 172 0.90 -23.96 -20.37
C LEU A 172 -0.23 -24.00 -21.42
N ILE A 173 -0.03 -23.31 -22.54
CA ILE A 173 -0.96 -23.28 -23.67
C ILE A 173 -0.23 -23.46 -25.00
N VAL A 174 -0.95 -23.82 -26.03
CA VAL A 174 -0.50 -23.77 -27.44
C VAL A 174 -1.57 -23.07 -28.26
N ARG A 175 -1.11 -22.17 -29.13
CA ARG A 175 -1.99 -21.42 -30.02
C ARG A 175 -1.77 -21.80 -31.49
N LYS A 176 -2.84 -22.17 -32.18
CA LYS A 176 -2.85 -22.43 -33.63
C LYS A 176 -3.90 -21.52 -34.29
N GLY A 177 -3.43 -20.42 -34.89
CA GLY A 177 -4.32 -19.42 -35.47
C GLY A 177 -5.21 -18.75 -34.41
N LYS A 178 -6.51 -19.00 -34.46
CA LYS A 178 -7.45 -18.46 -33.44
C LYS A 178 -7.70 -19.45 -32.29
N THR A 179 -7.31 -20.71 -32.42
CA THR A 179 -7.57 -21.73 -31.42
C THR A 179 -6.46 -21.75 -30.36
N ILE A 180 -6.88 -21.73 -29.09
CA ILE A 180 -6.02 -21.85 -27.94
C ILE A 180 -6.28 -23.19 -27.27
N THR A 181 -5.24 -24.00 -27.11
CA THR A 181 -5.33 -25.31 -26.43
C THR A 181 -4.59 -25.23 -25.11
N VAL A 182 -5.24 -25.56 -24.00
CA VAL A 182 -4.62 -25.69 -22.69
C VAL A 182 -3.87 -27.03 -22.67
N ILE A 183 -2.56 -26.97 -22.37
CA ILE A 183 -1.65 -28.11 -22.29
C ILE A 183 -1.53 -28.58 -20.85
N ASP A 184 -1.32 -27.68 -19.92
CA ASP A 184 -1.19 -27.97 -18.49
C ASP A 184 -2.20 -27.14 -17.68
N PRO A 185 -3.36 -27.71 -17.36
CA PRO A 185 -4.38 -27.03 -16.55
C PRO A 185 -3.90 -26.74 -15.13
N ALA A 186 -3.13 -27.65 -14.51
CA ALA A 186 -2.63 -27.46 -13.15
C ALA A 186 -1.59 -26.33 -13.06
N GLY A 187 -0.68 -26.28 -14.05
CA GLY A 187 0.25 -25.17 -14.19
C GLY A 187 -0.47 -23.84 -14.46
N LEU A 188 -1.54 -23.85 -15.24
CA LEU A 188 -2.33 -22.66 -15.52
C LEU A 188 -3.08 -22.13 -14.28
N GLU A 189 -3.47 -22.98 -13.33
CA GLU A 189 -4.02 -22.57 -12.04
C GLU A 189 -3.00 -21.80 -11.17
N THR A 190 -1.71 -22.07 -11.32
CA THR A 190 -0.68 -21.35 -10.55
C THR A 190 -0.45 -19.91 -11.00
N VAL A 191 -0.99 -19.54 -12.16
CA VAL A 191 -0.89 -18.18 -12.75
C VAL A 191 -2.03 -17.27 -12.27
N LEU A 192 -3.04 -17.82 -11.57
CA LEU A 192 -4.21 -17.09 -11.06
C LEU A 192 -3.82 -16.24 -9.86
#